data_acc8583d8ce432d2bc033c69366144f3
#
_entry.id   acc8583d8ce432d2bc033c69366144f3
#
_cell.length_a   1.000
_cell.length_b   1.000
_cell.length_c   1.000
_cell.angle_alpha   90.00
_cell.angle_beta   90.00
_cell.angle_gamma   90.00
#
_symmetry.space_group_name_H-M   'P 1'
#
loop_
_entity.id
_entity.type
_entity.pdbx_description
1 polymer ?
#
loop_
_entity_poly.entity_id
_entity_poly.type
_entity_poly.pdbx_seq_one_letter_code
_entity_poly.pdbx_strand_id
1 'polypeptide(L)'
;MAISWELACERLDRAAAMMNDTEPVSVEGPIHIGIDLGTADVVLMAVDGEGEPVAVFLEWTEVVRDGVVVDFVGACDVVRRFVAMAEERLGIEITEASTSFPPGTDARLSTNILETAGLEVTHVEDEPSCVASLLELDKAAVVDIGGGTTGTAIVKDGEIVFSDDEPTGGKHITLTIAGHYDVELETAEEYKRKAKEYNILAIARPTLERVSDIVAAHMKGYEVDSVLLSGGTCCLPGIETVFEKELKLPVHLPSQPLMLTPLSIAALALR
;
A
#
# COMPACT_ATOMS: atom_id res chain seq x y z
N MET A 1 -2.96 -10.72 14.46
CA MET A 1 -1.78 -10.95 15.37
C MET A 1 -0.65 -10.05 14.87
N ALA A 2 -0.16 -9.12 15.69
CA ALA A 2 0.95 -8.25 15.31
C ALA A 2 2.25 -9.05 15.20
N ILE A 3 3.12 -8.64 14.25
CA ILE A 3 4.38 -9.31 13.94
C ILE A 3 5.57 -8.35 14.09
N SER A 4 6.77 -8.91 14.27
CA SER A 4 7.98 -8.11 14.30
C SER A 4 8.32 -7.51 12.95
N TRP A 5 9.10 -6.43 12.95
CA TRP A 5 9.60 -5.79 11.73
C TRP A 5 10.39 -6.73 10.82
N GLU A 6 11.26 -7.57 11.43
CA GLU A 6 12.08 -8.52 10.68
C GLU A 6 11.21 -9.55 9.96
N LEU A 7 10.19 -10.10 10.64
CA LEU A 7 9.27 -11.06 10.05
C LEU A 7 8.44 -10.41 8.92
N ALA A 8 8.01 -9.17 9.11
CA ALA A 8 7.33 -8.43 8.06
C ALA A 8 8.21 -8.29 6.80
N CYS A 9 9.48 -7.87 6.95
CA CYS A 9 10.41 -7.76 5.84
C CYS A 9 10.63 -9.11 5.12
N GLU A 10 10.77 -10.21 5.85
CA GLU A 10 10.88 -11.56 5.26
C GLU A 10 9.66 -11.94 4.43
N ARG A 11 8.45 -11.63 4.94
CA ARG A 11 7.19 -11.89 4.23
C ARG A 11 7.06 -11.03 2.98
N LEU A 12 7.45 -9.76 3.07
CA LEU A 12 7.43 -8.85 1.92
C LEU A 12 8.38 -9.31 0.80
N ASP A 13 9.57 -9.81 1.14
CA ASP A 13 10.49 -10.35 0.14
C ASP A 13 9.95 -11.62 -0.52
N ARG A 14 9.27 -12.50 0.24
CA ARG A 14 8.57 -13.67 -0.31
C ARG A 14 7.41 -13.26 -1.21
N ALA A 15 6.60 -12.29 -0.80
CA ALA A 15 5.50 -11.76 -1.60
C ALA A 15 6.01 -11.22 -2.94
N ALA A 16 7.07 -10.41 -2.93
CA ALA A 16 7.67 -9.89 -4.16
C ALA A 16 8.23 -10.98 -5.07
N ALA A 17 8.82 -12.04 -4.50
CA ALA A 17 9.37 -13.17 -5.27
C ALA A 17 8.32 -13.99 -6.00
N MET A 18 7.06 -14.02 -5.51
CA MET A 18 5.96 -14.77 -6.13
C MET A 18 4.97 -13.87 -6.88
N MET A 19 5.28 -12.60 -7.08
CA MET A 19 4.38 -11.66 -7.74
C MET A 19 4.03 -12.11 -9.16
N ASN A 20 2.73 -12.23 -9.44
CA ASN A 20 2.15 -12.69 -10.70
C ASN A 20 2.59 -14.12 -11.10
N ASP A 21 3.02 -14.93 -10.13
CA ASP A 21 3.28 -16.35 -10.36
C ASP A 21 1.96 -17.13 -10.35
N THR A 22 1.70 -17.88 -11.43
CA THR A 22 0.46 -18.67 -11.63
C THR A 22 0.69 -20.16 -11.45
N GLU A 23 1.92 -20.61 -11.15
CA GLU A 23 2.20 -22.02 -10.92
C GLU A 23 1.40 -22.54 -9.72
N PRO A 24 0.67 -23.67 -9.85
CA PRO A 24 -0.12 -24.20 -8.76
C PRO A 24 0.72 -24.54 -7.53
N VAL A 25 0.20 -24.21 -6.38
CA VAL A 25 0.84 -24.49 -5.09
C VAL A 25 -0.14 -25.21 -4.15
N SER A 26 0.35 -26.18 -3.40
CA SER A 26 -0.45 -26.84 -2.37
C SER A 26 -0.32 -26.05 -1.07
N VAL A 27 -1.44 -25.57 -0.54
CA VAL A 27 -1.52 -24.90 0.75
C VAL A 27 -2.41 -25.71 1.69
N GLU A 28 -2.06 -25.74 2.97
CA GLU A 28 -2.85 -26.39 4.01
C GLU A 28 -3.41 -25.36 4.98
N GLY A 29 -4.64 -25.57 5.45
CA GLY A 29 -5.30 -24.68 6.41
C GLY A 29 -6.06 -23.54 5.77
N PRO A 30 -6.49 -22.54 6.58
CA PRO A 30 -7.26 -21.41 6.09
C PRO A 30 -6.37 -20.47 5.26
N ILE A 31 -6.98 -19.88 4.23
CA ILE A 31 -6.36 -18.84 3.41
C ILE A 31 -7.17 -17.56 3.56
N HIS A 32 -6.47 -16.45 3.72
CA HIS A 32 -7.06 -15.12 3.87
C HIS A 32 -6.66 -14.25 2.69
N ILE A 33 -7.64 -13.57 2.12
CA ILE A 33 -7.46 -12.74 0.92
C ILE A 33 -7.54 -11.27 1.31
N GLY A 34 -6.55 -10.49 0.91
CA GLY A 34 -6.54 -9.04 0.95
C GLY A 34 -6.55 -8.47 -0.46
N ILE A 35 -7.41 -7.47 -0.71
CA ILE A 35 -7.45 -6.75 -1.98
C ILE A 35 -7.26 -5.27 -1.70
N ASP A 36 -6.19 -4.74 -2.26
CA ASP A 36 -5.84 -3.32 -2.22
C ASP A 36 -6.21 -2.67 -3.56
N LEU A 37 -7.05 -1.62 -3.50
CA LEU A 37 -7.54 -0.88 -4.66
C LEU A 37 -6.85 0.49 -4.72
N GLY A 38 -5.57 0.50 -5.06
CA GLY A 38 -4.77 1.70 -5.13
C GLY A 38 -5.08 2.61 -6.34
N THR A 39 -4.58 3.84 -6.29
CA THR A 39 -4.72 4.83 -7.38
C THR A 39 -3.91 4.45 -8.63
N ALA A 40 -2.81 3.73 -8.48
CA ALA A 40 -1.91 3.38 -9.58
C ALA A 40 -1.88 1.88 -9.89
N ASP A 41 -2.38 1.06 -8.98
CA ASP A 41 -2.36 -0.39 -9.07
C ASP A 41 -3.52 -1.02 -8.30
N VAL A 42 -3.80 -2.28 -8.59
CA VAL A 42 -4.63 -3.15 -7.77
C VAL A 42 -3.77 -4.35 -7.38
N VAL A 43 -3.83 -4.74 -6.11
CA VAL A 43 -3.10 -5.90 -5.60
C VAL A 43 -4.07 -6.86 -4.92
N LEU A 44 -4.02 -8.15 -5.29
CA LEU A 44 -4.56 -9.24 -4.49
C LEU A 44 -3.40 -9.97 -3.82
N MET A 45 -3.46 -10.11 -2.50
CA MET A 45 -2.53 -10.93 -1.73
C MET A 45 -3.30 -11.98 -0.94
N ALA A 46 -2.85 -13.23 -1.04
CA ALA A 46 -3.34 -14.33 -0.23
C ALA A 46 -2.27 -14.71 0.79
N VAL A 47 -2.69 -14.92 2.04
CA VAL A 47 -1.83 -15.42 3.11
C VAL A 47 -2.44 -16.65 3.74
N ASP A 48 -1.61 -17.55 4.27
CA ASP A 48 -2.07 -18.71 5.03
C ASP A 48 -2.49 -18.34 6.47
N GLY A 49 -2.89 -19.34 7.27
CA GLY A 49 -3.33 -19.15 8.66
C GLY A 49 -2.23 -18.64 9.61
N GLU A 50 -0.98 -18.63 9.19
CA GLU A 50 0.15 -18.04 9.92
C GLU A 50 0.51 -16.63 9.41
N GLY A 51 -0.12 -16.19 8.31
CA GLY A 51 0.10 -14.90 7.66
C GLY A 51 1.27 -14.92 6.67
N GLU A 52 1.71 -16.10 6.23
CA GLU A 52 2.73 -16.22 5.18
C GLU A 52 2.11 -16.01 3.79
N PRO A 53 2.69 -15.18 2.92
CA PRO A 53 2.20 -15.00 1.55
C PRO A 53 2.27 -16.29 0.75
N VAL A 54 1.17 -16.64 0.05
CA VAL A 54 1.04 -17.84 -0.79
C VAL A 54 0.65 -17.52 -2.24
N ALA A 55 0.05 -16.34 -2.47
CA ALA A 55 -0.18 -15.81 -3.82
C ALA A 55 -0.20 -14.29 -3.80
N VAL A 56 0.33 -13.67 -4.85
CA VAL A 56 0.32 -12.20 -5.03
C VAL A 56 0.09 -11.89 -6.51
N PHE A 57 -0.95 -11.11 -6.79
CA PHE A 57 -1.24 -10.60 -8.13
C PHE A 57 -1.31 -9.08 -8.11
N LEU A 58 -0.60 -8.45 -9.03
CA LEU A 58 -0.51 -7.00 -9.16
C LEU A 58 -0.73 -6.60 -10.62
N GLU A 59 -1.56 -5.58 -10.83
CA GLU A 59 -1.73 -4.93 -12.11
C GLU A 59 -1.69 -3.41 -11.95
N TRP A 60 -0.89 -2.77 -12.80
CA TRP A 60 -0.86 -1.31 -12.89
C TRP A 60 -2.08 -0.84 -13.69
N THR A 61 -2.96 -0.10 -13.04
CA THR A 61 -4.22 0.37 -13.63
C THR A 61 -4.70 1.64 -12.95
N GLU A 62 -5.43 2.48 -13.67
CA GLU A 62 -5.99 3.73 -13.16
C GLU A 62 -7.52 3.62 -12.97
N VAL A 63 -7.99 2.60 -12.25
CA VAL A 63 -9.42 2.42 -11.94
C VAL A 63 -9.88 3.29 -10.77
N VAL A 64 -8.93 3.72 -9.93
CA VAL A 64 -9.14 4.67 -8.83
C VAL A 64 -8.26 5.91 -9.09
N ARG A 65 -8.77 7.09 -8.77
CA ARG A 65 -8.02 8.36 -8.85
C ARG A 65 -8.29 9.20 -7.62
N ASP A 66 -7.21 9.52 -6.88
CA ASP A 66 -7.27 10.37 -5.68
C ASP A 66 -8.39 9.92 -4.69
N GLY A 67 -8.45 8.60 -4.41
CA GLY A 67 -9.45 7.99 -3.54
C GLY A 67 -10.86 7.84 -4.14
N VAL A 68 -11.05 8.20 -5.42
CA VAL A 68 -12.34 8.11 -6.12
C VAL A 68 -12.28 7.03 -7.21
N VAL A 69 -13.25 6.12 -7.22
CA VAL A 69 -13.38 5.11 -8.29
C VAL A 69 -13.84 5.81 -9.58
N VAL A 70 -13.00 5.81 -10.60
CA VAL A 70 -13.27 6.44 -11.91
C VAL A 70 -13.70 5.43 -12.97
N ASP A 71 -13.32 4.16 -12.80
CA ASP A 71 -13.77 3.03 -13.61
C ASP A 71 -14.21 1.85 -12.73
N PHE A 72 -15.46 1.90 -12.31
CA PHE A 72 -16.04 0.87 -11.44
C PHE A 72 -16.09 -0.51 -12.11
N VAL A 73 -16.44 -0.56 -13.39
CA VAL A 73 -16.51 -1.84 -14.12
C VAL A 73 -15.13 -2.43 -14.31
N GLY A 74 -14.16 -1.63 -14.72
CA GLY A 74 -12.77 -2.06 -14.85
C GLY A 74 -12.19 -2.56 -13.52
N ALA A 75 -12.49 -1.90 -12.40
CA ALA A 75 -12.07 -2.34 -11.07
C ALA A 75 -12.66 -3.72 -10.73
N CYS A 76 -13.97 -3.92 -10.93
CA CYS A 76 -14.61 -5.22 -10.72
C CYS A 76 -14.00 -6.32 -11.60
N ASP A 77 -13.67 -6.01 -12.85
CA ASP A 77 -13.10 -6.99 -13.80
C ASP A 77 -11.66 -7.37 -13.41
N VAL A 78 -10.86 -6.43 -12.90
CA VAL A 78 -9.53 -6.73 -12.34
C VAL A 78 -9.66 -7.65 -11.13
N VAL A 79 -10.56 -7.34 -10.18
CA VAL A 79 -10.78 -8.15 -8.99
C VAL A 79 -11.20 -9.57 -9.37
N ARG A 80 -12.20 -9.74 -10.27
CA ARG A 80 -12.65 -11.07 -10.73
C ARG A 80 -11.52 -11.89 -11.36
N ARG A 81 -10.70 -11.22 -12.18
CA ARG A 81 -9.55 -11.88 -12.83
C ARG A 81 -8.53 -12.34 -11.80
N PHE A 82 -8.21 -11.53 -10.81
CA PHE A 82 -7.27 -11.88 -9.75
C PHE A 82 -7.79 -13.00 -8.87
N VAL A 83 -9.09 -13.00 -8.52
CA VAL A 83 -9.72 -14.09 -7.80
C VAL A 83 -9.58 -15.41 -8.59
N ALA A 84 -9.93 -15.40 -9.88
CA ALA A 84 -9.80 -16.60 -10.71
C ALA A 84 -8.34 -17.12 -10.81
N MET A 85 -7.37 -16.21 -10.93
CA MET A 85 -5.94 -16.57 -10.92
C MET A 85 -5.50 -17.15 -9.57
N ALA A 86 -5.98 -16.59 -8.46
CA ALA A 86 -5.69 -17.09 -7.12
C ALA A 86 -6.34 -18.45 -6.86
N GLU A 87 -7.59 -18.66 -7.30
CA GLU A 87 -8.29 -19.95 -7.22
C GLU A 87 -7.56 -21.03 -8.02
N GLU A 88 -7.10 -20.73 -9.24
CA GLU A 88 -6.33 -21.66 -10.05
C GLU A 88 -4.99 -22.02 -9.38
N ARG A 89 -4.26 -21.04 -8.86
CA ARG A 89 -2.98 -21.26 -8.18
C ARG A 89 -3.13 -22.06 -6.89
N LEU A 90 -4.12 -21.71 -6.05
CA LEU A 90 -4.28 -22.27 -4.70
C LEU A 90 -5.15 -23.53 -4.66
N GLY A 91 -5.91 -23.82 -5.73
CA GLY A 91 -6.82 -24.96 -5.81
C GLY A 91 -8.01 -24.86 -4.85
N ILE A 92 -8.46 -23.65 -4.50
CA ILE A 92 -9.55 -23.38 -3.56
C ILE A 92 -10.59 -22.48 -4.22
N GLU A 93 -11.81 -22.43 -3.66
CA GLU A 93 -12.81 -21.41 -3.98
C GLU A 93 -12.63 -20.21 -3.05
N ILE A 94 -12.68 -18.98 -3.60
CA ILE A 94 -12.52 -17.72 -2.87
C ILE A 94 -13.85 -17.00 -2.87
N THR A 95 -14.49 -16.90 -1.71
CA THR A 95 -15.81 -16.28 -1.53
C THR A 95 -15.78 -15.04 -0.66
N GLU A 96 -14.68 -14.79 0.05
CA GLU A 96 -14.53 -13.68 0.98
C GLU A 96 -13.17 -13.00 0.83
N ALA A 97 -13.09 -11.72 1.17
CA ALA A 97 -11.85 -10.95 1.20
C ALA A 97 -11.93 -9.78 2.18
N SER A 98 -10.75 -9.33 2.61
CA SER A 98 -10.56 -8.06 3.29
C SER A 98 -10.13 -6.98 2.28
N THR A 99 -10.42 -5.71 2.59
CA THR A 99 -9.98 -4.57 1.77
C THR A 99 -9.65 -3.36 2.63
N SER A 100 -9.11 -2.32 2.00
CA SER A 100 -8.80 -1.04 2.62
C SER A 100 -9.48 0.13 1.90
N PHE A 101 -9.30 1.30 2.47
CA PHE A 101 -9.71 2.59 1.88
C PHE A 101 -8.78 3.70 2.39
N PRO A 102 -8.59 4.81 1.64
CA PRO A 102 -7.83 5.96 2.12
C PRO A 102 -8.55 6.62 3.31
N PRO A 103 -7.84 7.04 4.38
CA PRO A 103 -8.45 7.71 5.53
C PRO A 103 -9.37 8.87 5.13
N GLY A 104 -10.47 9.06 5.83
CA GLY A 104 -11.43 10.13 5.55
C GLY A 104 -12.31 9.94 4.33
N THR A 105 -12.12 8.88 3.54
CA THR A 105 -12.98 8.52 2.40
C THR A 105 -14.10 7.55 2.80
N ASP A 106 -15.04 7.27 1.90
CA ASP A 106 -16.13 6.33 2.16
C ASP A 106 -15.70 4.90 1.82
N ALA A 107 -15.53 4.04 2.82
CA ALA A 107 -15.18 2.63 2.67
C ALA A 107 -16.08 1.87 1.68
N ARG A 108 -17.35 2.33 1.49
CA ARG A 108 -18.28 1.72 0.53
C ARG A 108 -17.80 1.79 -0.91
N LEU A 109 -16.87 2.67 -1.25
CA LEU A 109 -16.28 2.73 -2.57
C LEU A 109 -15.48 1.44 -2.88
N SER A 110 -14.69 0.98 -1.92
CA SER A 110 -13.91 -0.26 -2.04
C SER A 110 -14.81 -1.51 -1.85
N THR A 111 -15.64 -1.53 -0.81
CA THR A 111 -16.47 -2.72 -0.52
C THR A 111 -17.46 -3.04 -1.63
N ASN A 112 -18.08 -2.03 -2.26
CA ASN A 112 -19.01 -2.24 -3.38
C ASN A 112 -18.34 -2.89 -4.61
N ILE A 113 -17.04 -2.63 -4.84
CA ILE A 113 -16.28 -3.27 -5.94
C ILE A 113 -16.14 -4.76 -5.65
N LEU A 114 -15.70 -5.13 -4.43
CA LEU A 114 -15.51 -6.52 -4.04
C LEU A 114 -16.84 -7.29 -4.05
N GLU A 115 -17.90 -6.72 -3.47
CA GLU A 115 -19.24 -7.30 -3.45
C GLU A 115 -19.80 -7.49 -4.87
N THR A 116 -19.61 -6.51 -5.75
CA THR A 116 -20.01 -6.62 -7.17
C THR A 116 -19.15 -7.66 -7.92
N ALA A 117 -17.92 -7.85 -7.52
CA ALA A 117 -17.06 -8.92 -8.05
C ALA A 117 -17.47 -10.31 -7.58
N GLY A 118 -18.33 -10.41 -6.54
CA GLY A 118 -18.88 -11.68 -6.01
C GLY A 118 -18.28 -12.11 -4.68
N LEU A 119 -17.55 -11.23 -3.98
CA LEU A 119 -16.90 -11.51 -2.71
C LEU A 119 -17.71 -10.94 -1.53
N GLU A 120 -17.74 -11.65 -0.42
CA GLU A 120 -18.15 -11.10 0.87
C GLU A 120 -16.98 -10.33 1.48
N VAL A 121 -17.19 -9.08 1.91
CA VAL A 121 -16.16 -8.28 2.58
C VAL A 121 -16.19 -8.56 4.08
N THR A 122 -15.17 -9.24 4.60
CA THR A 122 -15.11 -9.66 6.01
C THR A 122 -14.48 -8.61 6.90
N HIS A 123 -13.47 -7.89 6.40
CA HIS A 123 -12.78 -6.82 7.14
C HIS A 123 -12.51 -5.64 6.22
N VAL A 124 -12.61 -4.43 6.79
CA VAL A 124 -12.28 -3.19 6.11
C VAL A 124 -11.69 -2.19 7.10
N GLU A 125 -10.54 -1.60 6.74
CA GLU A 125 -9.85 -0.62 7.58
C GLU A 125 -9.11 0.37 6.68
N ASP A 126 -8.75 1.56 7.18
CA ASP A 126 -7.95 2.48 6.38
C ASP A 126 -6.51 1.98 6.19
N GLU A 127 -5.89 2.35 5.07
CA GLU A 127 -4.59 1.83 4.62
C GLU A 127 -3.48 1.93 5.68
N PRO A 128 -3.15 3.12 6.24
CA PRO A 128 -2.09 3.20 7.23
C PRO A 128 -2.46 2.51 8.56
N SER A 129 -3.75 2.41 8.89
CA SER A 129 -4.23 1.67 10.06
C SER A 129 -4.07 0.16 9.90
N CYS A 130 -4.28 -0.38 8.68
CA CYS A 130 -3.97 -1.77 8.39
C CYS A 130 -2.51 -2.09 8.72
N VAL A 131 -1.58 -1.25 8.23
CA VAL A 131 -0.13 -1.41 8.47
C VAL A 131 0.21 -1.28 9.95
N ALA A 132 -0.34 -0.26 10.63
CA ALA A 132 -0.13 -0.05 12.06
C ALA A 132 -0.57 -1.26 12.90
N SER A 133 -1.65 -1.89 12.49
CA SER A 133 -2.22 -3.04 13.19
C SER A 133 -1.48 -4.36 12.90
N LEU A 134 -0.78 -4.47 11.77
CA LEU A 134 0.05 -5.64 11.45
C LEU A 134 1.32 -5.68 12.31
N LEU A 135 1.89 -4.52 12.63
CA LEU A 135 3.19 -4.38 13.25
C LEU A 135 3.07 -4.07 14.75
N GLU A 136 4.03 -4.53 15.55
CA GLU A 136 4.14 -4.18 16.96
C GLU A 136 4.72 -2.76 17.10
N LEU A 137 3.86 -1.74 16.84
CA LEU A 137 4.26 -0.34 16.88
C LEU A 137 3.79 0.33 18.17
N ASP A 138 4.63 1.23 18.69
CA ASP A 138 4.30 2.19 19.73
C ASP A 138 5.00 3.52 19.44
N LYS A 139 4.36 4.64 19.74
CA LYS A 139 4.86 6.00 19.48
C LYS A 139 5.43 6.17 18.07
N ALA A 140 4.72 5.63 17.09
CA ALA A 140 5.15 5.63 15.70
C ALA A 140 4.10 6.29 14.80
N ALA A 141 4.56 6.90 13.71
CA ALA A 141 3.70 7.30 12.60
C ALA A 141 3.89 6.32 11.43
N VAL A 142 2.80 5.78 10.93
CA VAL A 142 2.76 5.03 9.67
C VAL A 142 2.34 6.01 8.57
N VAL A 143 3.12 6.08 7.51
CA VAL A 143 2.89 6.98 6.36
C VAL A 143 2.82 6.14 5.10
N ASP A 144 1.63 6.00 4.55
CA ASP A 144 1.40 5.34 3.27
C ASP A 144 1.40 6.36 2.14
N ILE A 145 2.40 6.30 1.26
CA ILE A 145 2.52 7.21 0.12
C ILE A 145 2.15 6.45 -1.15
N GLY A 146 0.87 6.53 -1.49
CA GLY A 146 0.31 5.93 -2.68
C GLY A 146 0.60 6.70 -3.97
N GLY A 147 -0.12 6.34 -5.03
CA GLY A 147 -0.06 7.06 -6.32
C GLY A 147 -0.73 8.43 -6.26
N GLY A 148 -1.88 8.56 -5.61
CA GLY A 148 -2.69 9.77 -5.54
C GLY A 148 -2.62 10.49 -4.20
N THR A 149 -2.57 9.74 -3.11
CA THR A 149 -2.73 10.24 -1.74
C THR A 149 -1.57 9.85 -0.83
N THR A 150 -1.51 10.51 0.33
CA THR A 150 -0.63 10.18 1.45
C THR A 150 -1.46 10.06 2.72
N GLY A 151 -1.66 8.83 3.16
CA GLY A 151 -2.30 8.51 4.43
C GLY A 151 -1.29 8.52 5.58
N THR A 152 -1.75 8.96 6.75
CA THR A 152 -0.93 8.96 7.99
C THR A 152 -1.76 8.40 9.13
N ALA A 153 -1.25 7.36 9.82
CA ALA A 153 -1.78 6.93 11.12
C ALA A 153 -0.73 7.12 12.23
N ILE A 154 -1.17 7.51 13.42
CA ILE A 154 -0.30 7.63 14.59
C ILE A 154 -0.71 6.60 15.63
N VAL A 155 0.27 5.81 16.06
CA VAL A 155 0.11 4.75 17.06
C VAL A 155 0.68 5.21 18.39
N LYS A 156 -0.11 5.02 19.47
CA LYS A 156 0.29 5.25 20.84
C LYS A 156 -0.29 4.16 21.72
N ASP A 157 0.54 3.57 22.57
CA ASP A 157 0.16 2.47 23.49
C ASP A 157 -0.50 1.28 22.74
N GLY A 158 -0.07 1.02 21.49
CA GLY A 158 -0.62 -0.02 20.60
C GLY A 158 -1.97 0.33 19.96
N GLU A 159 -2.49 1.54 20.15
CA GLU A 159 -3.76 2.00 19.59
C GLU A 159 -3.55 3.13 18.57
N ILE A 160 -4.39 3.16 17.55
CA ILE A 160 -4.39 4.24 16.56
C ILE A 160 -5.12 5.44 17.16
N VAL A 161 -4.38 6.53 17.39
CA VAL A 161 -4.89 7.76 18.00
C VAL A 161 -5.18 8.89 16.99
N PHE A 162 -4.74 8.70 15.75
CA PHE A 162 -4.98 9.62 14.63
C PHE A 162 -4.89 8.85 13.31
N SER A 163 -5.77 9.17 12.36
CA SER A 163 -5.67 8.75 10.96
C SER A 163 -6.26 9.84 10.06
N ASP A 164 -5.52 10.24 9.03
CA ASP A 164 -5.95 11.25 8.04
C ASP A 164 -5.23 11.02 6.71
N ASP A 165 -5.76 11.60 5.62
CA ASP A 165 -5.25 11.46 4.26
C ASP A 165 -5.19 12.81 3.56
N GLU A 166 -4.14 13.03 2.77
CA GLU A 166 -3.97 14.23 1.95
C GLU A 166 -3.81 13.85 0.48
N PRO A 167 -4.42 14.60 -0.46
CA PRO A 167 -4.38 14.31 -1.89
C PRO A 167 -3.01 14.69 -2.49
N THR A 168 -1.97 14.02 -2.03
CA THR A 168 -0.58 14.19 -2.50
C THR A 168 0.11 12.83 -2.52
N GLY A 169 0.78 12.48 -3.62
CA GLY A 169 1.40 11.17 -3.79
C GLY A 169 2.30 11.12 -5.02
N GLY A 170 2.58 9.92 -5.49
CA GLY A 170 3.49 9.64 -6.60
C GLY A 170 3.18 10.37 -7.91
N LYS A 171 1.91 10.67 -8.17
CA LYS A 171 1.48 11.44 -9.34
C LYS A 171 2.05 12.86 -9.35
N HIS A 172 2.19 13.50 -8.19
CA HIS A 172 2.80 14.82 -8.08
C HIS A 172 4.29 14.79 -8.43
N ILE A 173 4.96 13.68 -8.11
CA ILE A 173 6.35 13.44 -8.53
C ILE A 173 6.39 13.27 -10.06
N THR A 174 5.48 12.47 -10.65
CA THR A 174 5.39 12.29 -12.11
C THR A 174 5.17 13.61 -12.83
N LEU A 175 4.27 14.48 -12.34
CA LEU A 175 4.05 15.83 -12.87
C LEU A 175 5.32 16.70 -12.79
N THR A 176 6.05 16.61 -11.68
CA THR A 176 7.32 17.35 -11.52
C THR A 176 8.38 16.88 -12.53
N ILE A 177 8.47 15.57 -12.76
CA ILE A 177 9.37 14.96 -13.74
C ILE A 177 9.00 15.38 -15.16
N ALA A 178 7.70 15.32 -15.49
CA ALA A 178 7.18 15.73 -16.79
C ALA A 178 7.55 17.18 -17.11
N GLY A 179 7.34 18.09 -16.15
CA GLY A 179 7.73 19.50 -16.29
C GLY A 179 9.23 19.71 -16.36
N HIS A 180 10.03 18.92 -15.66
CA HIS A 180 11.51 19.04 -15.66
C HIS A 180 12.13 18.61 -17.00
N TYR A 181 11.61 17.52 -17.59
CA TYR A 181 12.14 16.97 -18.84
C TYR A 181 11.38 17.39 -20.09
N ASP A 182 10.28 18.13 -19.94
CA ASP A 182 9.36 18.53 -21.03
C ASP A 182 8.85 17.32 -21.83
N VAL A 183 8.30 16.32 -21.09
CA VAL A 183 7.80 15.06 -21.65
C VAL A 183 6.37 14.78 -21.21
N GLU A 184 5.68 13.89 -21.92
CA GLU A 184 4.33 13.41 -21.55
C GLU A 184 4.37 12.60 -20.22
N LEU A 185 3.21 12.50 -19.55
CA LEU A 185 3.10 11.87 -18.22
C LEU A 185 3.52 10.40 -18.23
N GLU A 186 3.18 9.65 -19.29
CA GLU A 186 3.56 8.25 -19.46
C GLU A 186 5.07 8.09 -19.50
N THR A 187 5.76 8.95 -20.24
CA THR A 187 7.24 8.97 -20.30
C THR A 187 7.85 9.37 -18.96
N ALA A 188 7.25 10.36 -18.28
CA ALA A 188 7.70 10.77 -16.95
C ALA A 188 7.54 9.64 -15.92
N GLU A 189 6.47 8.84 -16.01
CA GLU A 189 6.26 7.67 -15.16
C GLU A 189 7.32 6.58 -15.43
N GLU A 190 7.70 6.36 -16.69
CA GLU A 190 8.81 5.47 -17.03
C GLU A 190 10.13 5.96 -16.44
N TYR A 191 10.41 7.27 -16.49
CA TYR A 191 11.61 7.86 -15.88
C TYR A 191 11.60 7.70 -14.36
N LYS A 192 10.44 7.88 -13.71
CA LYS A 192 10.27 7.66 -12.27
C LYS A 192 10.62 6.22 -11.88
N ARG A 193 10.15 5.23 -12.64
CA ARG A 193 10.47 3.81 -12.42
C ARG A 193 11.95 3.50 -12.63
N LYS A 194 12.65 4.28 -13.45
CA LYS A 194 14.11 4.21 -13.67
C LYS A 194 14.87 5.26 -12.87
N ALA A 195 14.48 5.46 -11.62
CA ALA A 195 14.86 6.60 -10.78
C ALA A 195 16.37 6.84 -10.68
N LYS A 196 17.18 5.78 -10.66
CA LYS A 196 18.63 5.89 -10.57
C LYS A 196 19.26 6.44 -11.86
N GLU A 197 18.68 6.12 -13.02
CA GLU A 197 19.18 6.56 -14.34
C GLU A 197 18.90 8.04 -14.58
N TYR A 198 17.75 8.53 -14.09
CA TYR A 198 17.26 9.90 -14.33
C TYR A 198 17.41 10.84 -13.12
N ASN A 199 18.16 10.44 -12.08
CA ASN A 199 18.36 11.25 -10.87
C ASN A 199 17.04 11.77 -10.25
N ILE A 200 16.02 10.93 -10.24
CA ILE A 200 14.65 11.30 -9.89
C ILE A 200 14.54 11.82 -8.46
N LEU A 201 15.29 11.28 -7.51
CA LEU A 201 15.24 11.74 -6.12
C LEU A 201 15.54 13.25 -6.00
N ALA A 202 16.49 13.77 -6.77
CA ALA A 202 16.79 15.20 -6.75
C ALA A 202 15.64 16.06 -7.31
N ILE A 203 14.97 15.57 -8.37
CA ILE A 203 13.85 16.24 -9.02
C ILE A 203 12.60 16.17 -8.11
N ALA A 204 12.36 15.01 -7.48
CA ALA A 204 11.23 14.76 -6.60
C ALA A 204 11.35 15.44 -5.23
N ARG A 205 12.56 15.83 -4.82
CA ARG A 205 12.87 16.37 -3.49
C ARG A 205 11.86 17.44 -3.02
N PRO A 206 11.54 18.51 -3.78
CA PRO A 206 10.59 19.53 -3.31
C PRO A 206 9.19 18.97 -3.02
N THR A 207 8.73 17.97 -3.80
CA THR A 207 7.47 17.27 -3.58
C THR A 207 7.53 16.44 -2.30
N LEU A 208 8.63 15.71 -2.09
CA LEU A 208 8.83 14.89 -0.89
C LEU A 208 8.98 15.74 0.38
N GLU A 209 9.66 16.90 0.31
CA GLU A 209 9.73 17.87 1.40
C GLU A 209 8.33 18.39 1.76
N ARG A 210 7.49 18.64 0.75
CA ARG A 210 6.09 19.04 0.99
C ARG A 210 5.27 17.91 1.66
N VAL A 211 5.45 16.65 1.25
CA VAL A 211 4.82 15.49 1.92
C VAL A 211 5.30 15.37 3.36
N SER A 212 6.60 15.57 3.60
CA SER A 212 7.16 15.56 4.97
C SER A 212 6.56 16.66 5.85
N ASP A 213 6.30 17.87 5.31
CA ASP A 213 5.63 18.97 6.03
C ASP A 213 4.20 18.57 6.44
N ILE A 214 3.48 17.87 5.56
CA ILE A 214 2.12 17.37 5.85
C ILE A 214 2.18 16.35 6.98
N VAL A 215 3.07 15.36 6.89
CA VAL A 215 3.28 14.35 7.94
C VAL A 215 3.67 15.01 9.27
N ALA A 216 4.55 16.01 9.25
CA ALA A 216 4.92 16.78 10.45
C ALA A 216 3.71 17.52 11.06
N ALA A 217 2.79 18.02 10.21
CA ALA A 217 1.56 18.67 10.68
C ALA A 217 0.61 17.65 11.34
N HIS A 218 0.47 16.44 10.77
CA HIS A 218 -0.32 15.36 11.34
C HIS A 218 0.24 14.87 12.68
N MET A 219 1.56 14.78 12.82
CA MET A 219 2.23 14.39 14.07
C MET A 219 2.16 15.46 15.18
N LYS A 220 1.72 16.68 14.86
CA LYS A 220 1.75 17.77 15.81
C LYS A 220 0.83 17.53 17.02
N GLY A 221 1.44 17.49 18.20
CA GLY A 221 0.72 17.25 19.47
C GLY A 221 0.73 15.79 19.91
N TYR A 222 1.29 14.91 19.12
CA TYR A 222 1.51 13.51 19.44
C TYR A 222 2.99 13.25 19.77
N GLU A 223 3.26 12.27 20.60
CA GLU A 223 4.61 11.80 20.90
C GLU A 223 4.93 10.69 19.89
N VAL A 224 5.85 10.97 18.96
CA VAL A 224 6.26 10.06 17.88
C VAL A 224 7.78 9.94 17.93
N ASP A 225 8.27 8.71 18.06
CA ASP A 225 9.70 8.39 18.17
C ASP A 225 10.28 7.88 16.83
N SER A 226 9.43 7.39 15.91
CA SER A 226 9.86 6.90 14.60
C SER A 226 8.74 7.01 13.56
N VAL A 227 9.12 6.97 12.28
CA VAL A 227 8.21 6.98 11.13
C VAL A 227 8.44 5.71 10.31
N LEU A 228 7.36 5.05 9.92
CA LEU A 228 7.34 3.92 9.01
C LEU A 228 6.76 4.36 7.67
N LEU A 229 7.48 4.12 6.58
CA LEU A 229 7.01 4.41 5.23
C LEU A 229 6.45 3.15 4.56
N SER A 230 5.30 3.29 3.91
CA SER A 230 4.59 2.29 3.11
C SER A 230 4.13 2.90 1.79
N GLY A 231 3.65 2.05 0.88
CA GLY A 231 3.07 2.47 -0.40
C GLY A 231 4.06 2.51 -1.56
N GLY A 232 3.50 2.50 -2.77
CA GLY A 232 4.27 2.36 -4.01
C GLY A 232 5.27 3.50 -4.28
N THR A 233 4.97 4.72 -3.84
CA THR A 233 5.87 5.87 -3.99
C THR A 233 7.14 5.70 -3.15
N CYS A 234 7.08 4.95 -2.05
CA CYS A 234 8.23 4.65 -1.20
C CYS A 234 9.25 3.71 -1.85
N CYS A 235 8.95 3.12 -3.02
CA CYS A 235 9.92 2.42 -3.84
C CYS A 235 10.97 3.35 -4.48
N LEU A 236 10.81 4.68 -4.38
CA LEU A 236 11.81 5.64 -4.86
C LEU A 236 13.10 5.56 -4.02
N PRO A 237 14.24 5.14 -4.60
CA PRO A 237 15.46 4.94 -3.83
C PRO A 237 15.94 6.22 -3.14
N GLY A 238 16.18 6.14 -1.84
CA GLY A 238 16.67 7.24 -1.01
C GLY A 238 15.58 8.14 -0.45
N ILE A 239 14.30 7.80 -0.65
CA ILE A 239 13.16 8.56 -0.13
C ILE A 239 13.26 8.72 1.40
N GLU A 240 13.67 7.67 2.11
CA GLU A 240 13.84 7.66 3.57
C GLU A 240 14.78 8.77 4.05
N THR A 241 15.82 9.07 3.29
CA THR A 241 16.79 10.10 3.68
C THR A 241 16.22 11.52 3.63
N VAL A 242 15.19 11.73 2.80
CA VAL A 242 14.48 13.02 2.74
C VAL A 242 13.62 13.18 4.00
N PHE A 243 12.84 12.15 4.33
CA PHE A 243 11.97 12.15 5.52
C PHE A 243 12.77 12.24 6.80
N GLU A 244 13.86 11.49 6.97
CA GLU A 244 14.76 11.58 8.14
C GLU A 244 15.29 12.99 8.35
N LYS A 245 15.72 13.63 7.26
CA LYS A 245 16.26 14.99 7.32
C LYS A 245 15.21 16.03 7.72
N GLU A 246 14.00 15.93 7.16
CA GLU A 246 12.95 16.93 7.38
C GLU A 246 12.25 16.70 8.73
N LEU A 247 11.91 15.45 9.07
CA LEU A 247 11.21 15.11 10.32
C LEU A 247 12.12 15.02 11.53
N LYS A 248 13.42 14.80 11.34
CA LYS A 248 14.45 14.60 12.38
C LYS A 248 14.13 13.41 13.30
N LEU A 249 13.52 12.40 12.75
CA LEU A 249 13.17 11.14 13.40
C LEU A 249 13.78 9.97 12.60
N PRO A 250 14.03 8.83 13.24
CA PRO A 250 14.33 7.59 12.52
C PRO A 250 13.20 7.23 11.56
N VAL A 251 13.55 6.83 10.33
CA VAL A 251 12.60 6.42 9.31
C VAL A 251 12.86 4.97 8.94
N HIS A 252 11.84 4.14 9.06
CA HIS A 252 11.88 2.73 8.68
C HIS A 252 11.24 2.57 7.30
N LEU A 253 11.98 1.98 6.38
CA LEU A 253 11.53 1.66 5.04
C LEU A 253 11.75 0.17 4.77
N PRO A 254 10.69 -0.62 4.49
CA PRO A 254 10.86 -2.03 4.15
C PRO A 254 11.48 -2.20 2.77
N SER A 255 12.03 -3.40 2.49
CA SER A 255 12.60 -3.75 1.19
C SER A 255 11.59 -3.68 0.05
N GLN A 256 10.31 -3.94 0.35
CA GLN A 256 9.20 -3.98 -0.61
C GLN A 256 8.03 -3.12 -0.11
N PRO A 257 8.15 -1.78 -0.07
CA PRO A 257 7.15 -0.92 0.56
C PRO A 257 5.77 -0.98 -0.13
N LEU A 258 5.71 -1.26 -1.44
CA LEU A 258 4.48 -1.47 -2.18
C LEU A 258 3.66 -2.66 -1.65
N MET A 259 4.31 -3.69 -1.11
CA MET A 259 3.65 -4.91 -0.65
C MET A 259 3.19 -4.86 0.81
N LEU A 260 3.55 -3.80 1.57
CA LEU A 260 3.27 -3.75 3.01
C LEU A 260 1.77 -3.56 3.28
N THR A 261 1.12 -2.64 2.59
CA THR A 261 -0.33 -2.41 2.70
C THR A 261 -1.13 -3.64 2.26
N PRO A 262 -0.90 -4.26 1.08
CA PRO A 262 -1.54 -5.52 0.70
C PRO A 262 -1.34 -6.66 1.71
N LEU A 263 -0.13 -6.83 2.27
CA LEU A 263 0.13 -7.84 3.30
C LEU A 263 -0.69 -7.57 4.56
N SER A 264 -0.77 -6.31 4.98
CA SER A 264 -1.52 -5.93 6.18
C SER A 264 -3.03 -6.13 6.01
N ILE A 265 -3.57 -5.86 4.83
CA ILE A 265 -4.99 -6.10 4.49
C ILE A 265 -5.30 -7.61 4.53
N ALA A 266 -4.46 -8.44 3.92
CA ALA A 266 -4.64 -9.89 3.95
C ALA A 266 -4.59 -10.46 5.37
N ALA A 267 -3.75 -9.87 6.24
CA ALA A 267 -3.61 -10.27 7.63
C ALA A 267 -4.73 -9.77 8.56
N LEU A 268 -5.67 -8.91 8.11
CA LEU A 268 -6.80 -8.43 8.93
C LEU A 268 -7.62 -9.58 9.52
N ALA A 269 -7.85 -10.63 8.75
CA ALA A 269 -8.61 -11.79 9.17
C ALA A 269 -7.90 -12.69 10.21
N LEU A 270 -6.63 -12.42 10.54
CA LEU A 270 -5.85 -13.15 11.55
C LEU A 270 -5.92 -12.51 12.95
N ARG A 271 -6.71 -11.47 13.14
CA ARG A 271 -6.84 -10.71 14.40
C ARG A 271 -7.81 -11.29 15.38
#